data_5fd9c3a49546a4f5ac30a206a2c52b9b
#
_entry.id   5fd9c3a49546a4f5ac30a206a2c52b9b
#
_cell.length_a   1.000
_cell.length_b   1.000
_cell.length_c   1.000
_cell.angle_alpha   90.00
_cell.angle_beta   90.00
_cell.angle_gamma   90.00
#
_symmetry.space_group_name_H-M   'P 1'
#
loop_
_entity.id
_entity.type
_entity.pdbx_description
1 polymer ?
#
loop_
_entity_poly.entity_id
_entity_poly.type
_entity_poly.pdbx_seq_one_letter_code
_entity_poly.pdbx_strand_id
1 'polypeptide(L)'
;MDKPVTYQGFTDRARRASNKAREIARRFNQAEIEPEHLLLGLLEDRGSFAALVLNDCGVDLQHATLDVEALCQRGAAAVVKKRPWFSKSAKQIIELTLLEAKSLRQGCIGTEHLLLGCLLLGPETSSPVCMRLGVTVENVKEAIAQRYLREDDARFEVTESRRAPSKWLEVVTGTIALLGLAALVYGIIALVLGR
;
A
#
# COMPACT_ATOMS: atom_id res chain seq x y z
N MET A 1 -17.08 -13.04 -26.73
CA MET A 1 -16.08 -11.96 -26.92
C MET A 1 -15.67 -11.50 -25.53
N ASP A 2 -14.46 -11.82 -25.12
CA ASP A 2 -13.92 -11.42 -23.82
C ASP A 2 -13.66 -9.91 -23.80
N LYS A 3 -14.29 -9.20 -22.86
CA LYS A 3 -14.03 -7.78 -22.65
C LYS A 3 -12.57 -7.59 -22.22
N PRO A 4 -11.83 -6.63 -22.79
CA PRO A 4 -10.49 -6.34 -22.34
C PRO A 4 -10.51 -5.87 -20.88
N VAL A 5 -9.56 -6.32 -20.08
CA VAL A 5 -9.37 -5.81 -18.70
C VAL A 5 -9.06 -4.32 -18.78
N THR A 6 -9.90 -3.51 -18.13
CA THR A 6 -9.73 -2.06 -18.08
C THR A 6 -9.04 -1.68 -16.78
N TYR A 7 -7.92 -0.95 -16.87
CA TYR A 7 -7.17 -0.44 -15.72
C TYR A 7 -7.59 0.98 -15.28
N GLN A 8 -8.83 1.34 -15.55
CA GLN A 8 -9.37 2.63 -15.12
C GLN A 8 -9.43 2.67 -13.58
N GLY A 9 -8.91 3.71 -12.98
CA GLY A 9 -8.84 3.84 -11.52
C GLY A 9 -7.65 3.15 -10.85
N PHE A 10 -6.86 2.35 -11.57
CA PHE A 10 -5.66 1.73 -11.00
C PHE A 10 -4.55 2.75 -10.77
N THR A 11 -3.89 2.66 -9.62
CA THR A 11 -2.65 3.42 -9.36
C THR A 11 -1.54 2.99 -10.32
N ASP A 12 -0.53 3.84 -10.50
CA ASP A 12 0.62 3.51 -11.36
C ASP A 12 1.35 2.26 -10.89
N ARG A 13 1.44 2.03 -9.59
CA ARG A 13 2.05 0.80 -9.04
C ARG A 13 1.22 -0.44 -9.36
N ALA A 14 -0.10 -0.39 -9.18
CA ALA A 14 -0.98 -1.52 -9.52
C ALA A 14 -0.96 -1.83 -11.03
N ARG A 15 -0.91 -0.80 -11.88
CA ARG A 15 -0.72 -0.98 -13.34
C ARG A 15 0.62 -1.63 -13.66
N ARG A 16 1.71 -1.19 -13.01
CA ARG A 16 3.04 -1.79 -13.20
C ARG A 16 3.05 -3.25 -12.78
N ALA A 17 2.49 -3.59 -11.62
CA ALA A 17 2.39 -4.99 -11.16
C ALA A 17 1.66 -5.87 -12.19
N SER A 18 0.52 -5.42 -12.73
CA SER A 18 -0.22 -6.14 -13.78
C SER A 18 0.55 -6.26 -15.09
N ASN A 19 1.33 -5.24 -15.47
CA ASN A 19 2.20 -5.31 -16.65
C ASN A 19 3.37 -6.26 -16.43
N LYS A 20 3.92 -6.27 -15.22
CA LYS A 20 4.98 -7.18 -14.81
C LYS A 20 4.52 -8.64 -14.85
N ALA A 21 3.30 -8.92 -14.39
CA ALA A 21 2.68 -10.24 -14.52
C ALA A 21 2.70 -10.75 -15.98
N ARG A 22 2.46 -9.85 -16.94
CA ARG A 22 2.51 -10.19 -18.38
C ARG A 22 3.94 -10.50 -18.84
N GLU A 23 4.93 -9.76 -18.35
CA GLU A 23 6.34 -10.03 -18.66
C GLU A 23 6.78 -11.37 -18.08
N ILE A 24 6.33 -11.69 -16.85
CA ILE A 24 6.59 -12.95 -16.18
C ILE A 24 5.97 -14.11 -16.97
N ALA A 25 4.70 -14.01 -17.35
CA ALA A 25 4.05 -15.04 -18.19
C ALA A 25 4.85 -15.33 -19.48
N ARG A 26 5.40 -14.27 -20.13
CA ARG A 26 6.29 -14.45 -21.29
C ARG A 26 7.59 -15.15 -20.93
N ARG A 27 8.22 -14.78 -19.80
CA ARG A 27 9.46 -15.40 -19.33
C ARG A 27 9.30 -16.91 -19.12
N PHE A 28 8.11 -17.31 -18.70
CA PHE A 28 7.74 -18.72 -18.52
C PHE A 28 7.12 -19.37 -19.77
N ASN A 29 7.13 -18.70 -20.93
CA ASN A 29 6.54 -19.18 -22.18
C ASN A 29 5.05 -19.53 -22.07
N GLN A 30 4.31 -18.84 -21.22
CA GLN A 30 2.89 -19.06 -21.02
C GLN A 30 2.04 -18.15 -21.95
N ALA A 31 0.96 -18.73 -22.48
CA ALA A 31 0.03 -18.01 -23.35
C ALA A 31 -0.93 -17.11 -22.56
N GLU A 32 -1.11 -17.39 -21.28
CA GLU A 32 -2.04 -16.72 -20.39
C GLU A 32 -1.34 -16.22 -19.13
N ILE A 33 -1.88 -15.16 -18.57
CA ILE A 33 -1.46 -14.62 -17.26
C ILE A 33 -2.28 -15.34 -16.23
N GLU A 34 -1.62 -16.16 -15.40
CA GLU A 34 -2.22 -16.88 -14.29
C GLU A 34 -2.11 -16.10 -12.97
N PRO A 35 -2.86 -16.49 -11.92
CA PRO A 35 -2.79 -15.86 -10.59
C PRO A 35 -1.37 -15.70 -10.04
N GLU A 36 -0.52 -16.71 -10.22
CA GLU A 36 0.87 -16.68 -9.77
C GLU A 36 1.69 -15.58 -10.42
N HIS A 37 1.43 -15.29 -11.69
CA HIS A 37 2.10 -14.20 -12.39
C HIS A 37 1.70 -12.83 -11.81
N LEU A 38 0.42 -12.65 -11.43
CA LEU A 38 -0.06 -11.44 -10.77
C LEU A 38 0.60 -11.26 -9.41
N LEU A 39 0.69 -12.32 -8.63
CA LEU A 39 1.33 -12.29 -7.32
C LEU A 39 2.83 -12.00 -7.43
N LEU A 40 3.54 -12.64 -8.37
CA LEU A 40 4.95 -12.31 -8.66
C LEU A 40 5.12 -10.84 -9.05
N GLY A 41 4.21 -10.32 -9.89
CA GLY A 41 4.22 -8.90 -10.26
C GLY A 41 4.08 -7.96 -9.08
N LEU A 42 3.33 -8.38 -8.03
CA LEU A 42 3.23 -7.64 -6.76
C LEU A 42 4.49 -7.75 -5.91
N LEU A 43 5.07 -8.96 -5.81
CA LEU A 43 6.26 -9.24 -5.00
C LEU A 43 7.53 -8.60 -5.54
N GLU A 44 7.65 -8.39 -6.86
CA GLU A 44 8.82 -7.75 -7.47
C GLU A 44 8.95 -6.26 -7.12
N ASP A 45 7.84 -5.53 -6.87
CA ASP A 45 7.89 -4.13 -6.37
C ASP A 45 7.92 -4.11 -4.84
N ARG A 46 9.11 -4.29 -4.25
CA ARG A 46 9.35 -4.32 -2.79
C ARG A 46 8.87 -3.06 -2.06
N GLY A 47 8.73 -1.94 -2.76
CA GLY A 47 8.19 -0.69 -2.20
C GLY A 47 6.70 -0.52 -2.41
N SER A 48 6.00 -1.51 -2.98
CA SER A 48 4.55 -1.46 -3.13
C SER A 48 3.85 -1.62 -1.79
N PHE A 49 2.63 -1.06 -1.68
CA PHE A 49 1.83 -1.21 -0.47
C PHE A 49 1.55 -2.69 -0.16
N ALA A 50 1.28 -3.51 -1.18
CA ALA A 50 1.12 -4.95 -1.02
C ALA A 50 2.36 -5.64 -0.43
N ALA A 51 3.55 -5.32 -0.93
CA ALA A 51 4.80 -5.90 -0.42
C ALA A 51 5.07 -5.48 1.03
N LEU A 52 4.76 -4.23 1.38
CA LEU A 52 4.89 -3.73 2.75
C LEU A 52 3.89 -4.43 3.70
N VAL A 53 2.65 -4.64 3.27
CA VAL A 53 1.62 -5.37 4.03
C VAL A 53 2.03 -6.83 4.24
N LEU A 54 2.53 -7.51 3.22
CA LEU A 54 3.03 -8.88 3.34
C LEU A 54 4.20 -8.98 4.33
N ASN A 55 5.11 -8.00 4.29
CA ASN A 55 6.20 -7.94 5.27
C ASN A 55 5.68 -7.71 6.70
N ASP A 56 4.67 -6.87 6.89
CA ASP A 56 4.01 -6.67 8.20
C ASP A 56 3.32 -7.97 8.69
N CYS A 57 2.86 -8.82 7.77
CA CYS A 57 2.34 -10.16 8.07
C CYS A 57 3.45 -11.20 8.33
N GLY A 58 4.73 -10.82 8.32
CA GLY A 58 5.86 -11.72 8.56
C GLY A 58 6.30 -12.53 7.35
N VAL A 59 5.82 -12.20 6.15
CA VAL A 59 6.21 -12.90 4.91
C VAL A 59 7.60 -12.46 4.47
N ASP A 60 8.52 -13.42 4.36
CA ASP A 60 9.78 -13.19 3.67
C ASP A 60 9.54 -13.11 2.16
N LEU A 61 9.58 -11.87 1.65
CA LEU A 61 9.32 -11.60 0.25
C LEU A 61 10.32 -12.26 -0.70
N GLN A 62 11.53 -12.58 -0.24
CA GLN A 62 12.54 -13.24 -1.06
C GLN A 62 12.20 -14.72 -1.23
N HIS A 63 11.92 -15.42 -0.14
CA HIS A 63 11.47 -16.80 -0.18
C HIS A 63 10.13 -16.93 -0.90
N ALA A 64 9.18 -16.04 -0.61
CA ALA A 64 7.89 -16.00 -1.30
C ALA A 64 8.06 -15.88 -2.83
N THR A 65 8.97 -15.03 -3.30
CA THR A 65 9.24 -14.90 -4.74
C THR A 65 9.75 -16.21 -5.33
N LEU A 66 10.70 -16.87 -4.67
CA LEU A 66 11.26 -18.16 -5.14
C LEU A 66 10.20 -19.27 -5.14
N ASP A 67 9.37 -19.34 -4.10
CA ASP A 67 8.29 -20.34 -4.00
C ASP A 67 7.25 -20.14 -5.11
N VAL A 68 6.91 -18.89 -5.41
CA VAL A 68 5.98 -18.57 -6.52
C VAL A 68 6.60 -18.88 -7.87
N GLU A 69 7.87 -18.55 -8.06
CA GLU A 69 8.58 -18.90 -9.30
C GLU A 69 8.64 -20.41 -9.53
N ALA A 70 8.82 -21.19 -8.47
CA ALA A 70 8.86 -22.65 -8.56
C ALA A 70 7.52 -23.27 -9.00
N LEU A 71 6.40 -22.56 -8.81
CA LEU A 71 5.08 -23.00 -9.24
C LEU A 71 4.77 -22.63 -10.70
N CYS A 72 5.45 -21.64 -11.25
CA CYS A 72 5.28 -21.25 -12.63
C CYS A 72 5.79 -22.36 -13.57
N GLN A 73 4.88 -23.14 -14.12
CA GLN A 73 5.22 -24.16 -15.12
C GLN A 73 5.74 -23.50 -16.38
N ARG A 74 6.82 -24.01 -16.96
CA ARG A 74 7.26 -23.57 -18.28
C ARG A 74 6.36 -24.13 -19.38
N GLY A 75 5.74 -23.23 -20.13
CA GLY A 75 5.03 -23.59 -21.36
C GLY A 75 5.99 -24.00 -22.50
N ALA A 76 5.46 -24.67 -23.53
CA ALA A 76 6.22 -24.99 -24.71
C ALA A 76 6.64 -23.72 -25.47
N ALA A 77 7.89 -23.66 -25.93
CA ALA A 77 8.45 -22.47 -26.61
C ALA A 77 7.64 -21.99 -27.83
N ALA A 78 6.86 -22.89 -28.44
CA ALA A 78 5.99 -22.57 -29.58
C ALA A 78 4.76 -21.70 -29.24
N VAL A 79 4.44 -21.50 -27.95
CA VAL A 79 3.19 -20.87 -27.49
C VAL A 79 3.37 -19.39 -27.14
N VAL A 80 4.55 -18.82 -27.32
CA VAL A 80 4.83 -17.41 -26.93
C VAL A 80 3.97 -16.46 -27.76
N LYS A 81 2.81 -16.10 -27.22
CA LYS A 81 2.03 -14.98 -27.75
C LYS A 81 2.77 -13.67 -27.43
N LYS A 82 2.85 -12.76 -28.41
CA LYS A 82 3.40 -11.42 -28.22
C LYS A 82 2.75 -10.67 -27.04
N ARG A 83 1.52 -11.05 -26.67
CA ARG A 83 0.73 -10.42 -25.60
C ARG A 83 -0.15 -11.46 -24.89
N PRO A 84 0.34 -12.10 -23.82
CA PRO A 84 -0.46 -13.02 -23.03
C PRO A 84 -1.77 -12.37 -22.54
N TRP A 85 -2.86 -13.13 -22.58
CA TRP A 85 -4.16 -12.71 -22.07
C TRP A 85 -4.31 -13.14 -20.62
N PHE A 86 -5.20 -12.49 -19.88
CA PHE A 86 -5.57 -12.97 -18.54
C PHE A 86 -6.37 -14.27 -18.66
N SER A 87 -5.99 -15.29 -17.90
CA SER A 87 -6.78 -16.51 -17.72
C SER A 87 -8.13 -16.17 -17.05
N LYS A 88 -9.02 -17.15 -17.02
CA LYS A 88 -10.31 -16.97 -16.32
C LYS A 88 -10.11 -16.61 -14.85
N SER A 89 -9.21 -17.32 -14.17
CA SER A 89 -8.88 -17.08 -12.75
C SER A 89 -8.25 -15.71 -12.53
N ALA A 90 -7.33 -15.30 -13.40
CA ALA A 90 -6.72 -13.98 -13.30
C ALA A 90 -7.72 -12.84 -13.57
N LYS A 91 -8.71 -13.03 -14.44
CA LYS A 91 -9.82 -12.08 -14.64
C LYS A 91 -10.69 -11.97 -13.37
N GLN A 92 -11.01 -13.11 -12.75
CA GLN A 92 -11.74 -13.11 -11.47
C GLN A 92 -10.99 -12.35 -10.37
N ILE A 93 -9.66 -12.47 -10.30
CA ILE A 93 -8.84 -11.66 -9.38
C ILE A 93 -9.06 -10.17 -9.64
N ILE A 94 -9.03 -9.73 -10.89
CA ILE A 94 -9.26 -8.31 -11.21
C ILE A 94 -10.67 -7.86 -10.80
N GLU A 95 -11.69 -8.69 -11.02
CA GLU A 95 -13.06 -8.40 -10.60
C GLU A 95 -13.17 -8.28 -9.07
N LEU A 96 -12.57 -9.22 -8.32
CA LEU A 96 -12.50 -9.17 -6.86
C LEU A 96 -11.74 -7.94 -6.36
N THR A 97 -10.65 -7.58 -7.03
CA THR A 97 -9.87 -6.35 -6.76
C THR A 97 -10.75 -5.09 -6.85
N LEU A 98 -11.58 -5.00 -7.89
CA LEU A 98 -12.51 -3.88 -8.08
C LEU A 98 -13.59 -3.85 -7.00
N LEU A 99 -14.11 -5.02 -6.58
CA LEU A 99 -15.10 -5.13 -5.51
C LEU A 99 -14.51 -4.69 -4.17
N GLU A 100 -13.29 -5.13 -3.83
CA GLU A 100 -12.62 -4.74 -2.59
C GLU A 100 -12.34 -3.23 -2.54
N ALA A 101 -11.80 -2.64 -3.61
CA ALA A 101 -11.57 -1.19 -3.67
C ALA A 101 -12.87 -0.39 -3.46
N LYS A 102 -13.98 -0.88 -4.02
CA LYS A 102 -15.30 -0.27 -3.84
C LYS A 102 -15.82 -0.45 -2.40
N SER A 103 -15.63 -1.62 -1.79
CA SER A 103 -16.06 -1.91 -0.41
C SER A 103 -15.32 -1.03 0.60
N LEU A 104 -14.04 -0.78 0.37
CA LEU A 104 -13.19 0.10 1.18
C LEU A 104 -13.41 1.59 0.88
N ARG A 105 -14.34 1.93 -0.03
CA ARG A 105 -14.67 3.30 -0.45
C ARG A 105 -13.43 4.10 -0.92
N GLN A 106 -12.45 3.44 -1.49
CA GLN A 106 -11.25 4.09 -1.99
C GLN A 106 -11.44 4.57 -3.42
N GLY A 107 -10.97 5.80 -3.71
CA GLY A 107 -11.09 6.42 -5.02
C GLY A 107 -10.13 5.86 -6.07
N CYS A 108 -9.16 5.04 -5.66
CA CYS A 108 -8.17 4.41 -6.54
C CYS A 108 -7.93 2.96 -6.15
N ILE A 109 -7.47 2.17 -7.12
CA ILE A 109 -7.21 0.74 -6.97
C ILE A 109 -5.71 0.55 -6.83
N GLY A 110 -5.27 0.27 -5.62
CA GLY A 110 -3.86 0.07 -5.28
C GLY A 110 -3.41 -1.39 -5.37
N THR A 111 -2.14 -1.62 -5.04
CA THR A 111 -1.55 -2.95 -5.01
C THR A 111 -2.12 -3.83 -3.89
N GLU A 112 -2.56 -3.22 -2.79
CA GLU A 112 -3.24 -3.89 -1.67
C GLU A 112 -4.57 -4.51 -2.10
N HIS A 113 -5.34 -3.82 -2.94
CA HIS A 113 -6.58 -4.36 -3.49
C HIS A 113 -6.32 -5.53 -4.43
N LEU A 114 -5.24 -5.45 -5.23
CA LEU A 114 -4.85 -6.53 -6.11
C LEU A 114 -4.38 -7.75 -5.32
N LEU A 115 -3.66 -7.54 -4.20
CA LEU A 115 -3.30 -8.60 -3.26
C LEU A 115 -4.55 -9.27 -2.67
N LEU A 116 -5.50 -8.47 -2.16
CA LEU A 116 -6.76 -9.00 -1.64
C LEU A 116 -7.53 -9.79 -2.70
N GLY A 117 -7.57 -9.31 -3.94
CA GLY A 117 -8.16 -10.05 -5.05
C GLY A 117 -7.52 -11.43 -5.27
N CYS A 118 -6.19 -11.53 -5.15
CA CYS A 118 -5.47 -12.81 -5.22
C CYS A 118 -5.84 -13.76 -4.07
N LEU A 119 -6.02 -13.24 -2.86
CA LEU A 119 -6.36 -14.04 -1.67
C LEU A 119 -7.82 -14.48 -1.66
N LEU A 120 -8.73 -13.63 -2.16
CA LEU A 120 -10.17 -13.89 -2.16
C LEU A 120 -10.62 -14.91 -3.20
N LEU A 121 -9.76 -15.26 -4.14
CA LEU A 121 -10.11 -16.26 -5.17
C LEU A 121 -10.44 -17.64 -4.57
N GLY A 122 -10.08 -17.88 -3.29
CA GLY A 122 -10.37 -19.11 -2.55
C GLY A 122 -9.41 -20.26 -2.85
N PRO A 123 -9.36 -21.30 -2.00
CA PRO A 123 -8.38 -22.36 -2.08
C PRO A 123 -8.51 -23.26 -3.33
N GLU A 124 -9.70 -23.36 -3.91
CA GLU A 124 -9.94 -24.22 -5.10
C GLU A 124 -9.49 -23.54 -6.40
N THR A 125 -9.38 -22.25 -6.41
CA THR A 125 -9.03 -21.45 -7.59
C THR A 125 -7.82 -20.54 -7.35
N SER A 126 -7.46 -20.29 -6.09
CA SER A 126 -6.23 -19.56 -5.77
C SER A 126 -5.02 -20.46 -5.98
N SER A 127 -3.99 -19.85 -6.50
CA SER A 127 -2.69 -20.49 -6.60
C SER A 127 -2.30 -21.13 -5.24
N PRO A 128 -1.74 -22.34 -5.23
CA PRO A 128 -1.14 -22.95 -4.04
C PRO A 128 -0.19 -22.03 -3.28
N VAL A 129 0.22 -20.97 -3.92
CA VAL A 129 1.15 -19.95 -3.42
C VAL A 129 0.57 -19.10 -2.32
N CYS A 130 -0.70 -18.65 -2.44
CA CYS A 130 -1.33 -17.86 -1.38
C CYS A 130 -1.39 -18.65 -0.07
N MET A 131 -1.60 -19.97 -0.17
CA MET A 131 -1.53 -20.87 0.98
C MET A 131 -0.09 -21.02 1.53
N ARG A 132 0.92 -20.99 0.66
CA ARG A 132 2.33 -21.08 1.07
C ARG A 132 2.84 -19.81 1.73
N LEU A 133 2.29 -18.65 1.38
CA LEU A 133 2.62 -17.39 2.05
C LEU A 133 2.20 -17.36 3.52
N GLY A 134 1.36 -18.32 3.96
CA GLY A 134 0.88 -18.40 5.34
C GLY A 134 0.02 -17.22 5.77
N VAL A 135 -0.54 -16.49 4.82
CA VAL A 135 -1.40 -15.33 5.10
C VAL A 135 -2.86 -15.65 4.83
N THR A 136 -3.74 -15.04 5.61
CA THR A 136 -5.19 -15.09 5.42
C THR A 136 -5.70 -13.72 4.96
N VAL A 137 -6.91 -13.70 4.41
CA VAL A 137 -7.57 -12.45 4.03
C VAL A 137 -7.71 -11.52 5.23
N GLU A 138 -8.03 -12.10 6.40
CA GLU A 138 -8.25 -11.37 7.65
C GLU A 138 -6.95 -10.70 8.11
N ASN A 139 -5.84 -11.44 8.18
CA ASN A 139 -4.54 -10.90 8.58
C ASN A 139 -4.08 -9.77 7.64
N VAL A 140 -4.28 -9.95 6.35
CA VAL A 140 -3.93 -8.94 5.36
C VAL A 140 -4.81 -7.70 5.46
N LYS A 141 -6.13 -7.86 5.66
CA LYS A 141 -7.05 -6.73 5.89
C LYS A 141 -6.69 -5.95 7.14
N GLU A 142 -6.33 -6.63 8.21
CA GLU A 142 -5.88 -5.99 9.45
C GLU A 142 -4.58 -5.22 9.24
N ALA A 143 -3.58 -5.82 8.61
CA ALA A 143 -2.31 -5.16 8.30
C ALA A 143 -2.50 -3.93 7.38
N ILE A 144 -3.41 -4.01 6.40
CA ILE A 144 -3.79 -2.87 5.55
C ILE A 144 -4.37 -1.75 6.41
N ALA A 145 -5.34 -2.05 7.28
CA ALA A 145 -5.97 -1.05 8.13
C ALA A 145 -4.97 -0.37 9.07
N GLN A 146 -4.10 -1.13 9.72
CA GLN A 146 -3.06 -0.61 10.60
C GLN A 146 -2.06 0.28 9.84
N ARG A 147 -1.74 -0.05 8.59
CA ARG A 147 -0.83 0.74 7.77
C ARG A 147 -1.45 2.07 7.35
N TYR A 148 -2.71 2.09 6.96
CA TYR A 148 -3.43 3.33 6.67
C TYR A 148 -3.49 4.26 7.89
N LEU A 149 -3.78 3.73 9.08
CA LEU A 149 -3.76 4.51 10.31
C LEU A 149 -2.39 5.14 10.57
N ARG A 150 -1.31 4.37 10.42
CA ARG A 150 0.07 4.89 10.56
C ARG A 150 0.42 5.97 9.53
N GLU A 151 -0.04 5.84 8.30
CA GLU A 151 0.21 6.85 7.26
C GLU A 151 -0.57 8.14 7.51
N ASP A 152 -1.80 8.04 8.00
CA ASP A 152 -2.61 9.21 8.37
C ASP A 152 -2.02 9.94 9.58
N ASP A 153 -1.56 9.23 10.61
CA ASP A 153 -0.86 9.79 11.76
C ASP A 153 0.43 10.50 11.32
N ALA A 154 1.24 9.87 10.47
CA ALA A 154 2.46 10.47 9.94
C ALA A 154 2.19 11.73 9.10
N ARG A 155 1.10 11.75 8.33
CA ARG A 155 0.67 12.95 7.59
C ARG A 155 0.22 14.07 8.53
N PHE A 156 -0.46 13.72 9.61
CA PHE A 156 -0.90 14.68 10.62
C PHE A 156 0.31 15.32 11.31
N GLU A 157 1.28 14.53 11.78
CA GLU A 157 2.51 15.03 12.39
C GLU A 157 3.32 15.94 11.45
N VAL A 158 3.45 15.59 10.16
CA VAL A 158 4.15 16.42 9.16
C VAL A 158 3.42 17.74 8.91
N THR A 159 2.08 17.74 8.92
CA THR A 159 1.28 18.96 8.75
C THR A 159 1.34 19.86 9.97
N GLU A 160 1.42 19.28 11.17
CA GLU A 160 1.56 20.02 12.42
C GLU A 160 2.98 20.59 12.58
N SER A 161 4.01 19.81 12.25
CA SER A 161 5.40 20.27 12.22
C SER A 161 5.67 21.38 11.18
N ARG A 162 4.90 21.44 10.08
CA ARG A 162 4.97 22.53 9.10
C ARG A 162 4.20 23.77 9.50
N ARG A 163 3.32 23.71 10.50
CA ARG A 163 2.79 24.88 11.18
C ARG A 163 3.86 25.38 12.13
N ALA A 164 4.85 26.09 11.60
CA ALA A 164 5.72 26.89 12.43
C ALA A 164 4.85 27.71 13.39
N PRO A 165 5.23 27.86 14.67
CA PRO A 165 4.48 28.66 15.61
C PRO A 165 4.20 30.00 14.95
N SER A 166 2.93 30.31 14.80
CA SER A 166 2.54 31.52 14.10
C SER A 166 3.22 32.70 14.80
N LYS A 167 3.80 33.64 14.05
CA LYS A 167 4.53 34.81 14.59
C LYS A 167 3.77 35.53 15.70
N TRP A 168 2.44 35.37 15.77
CA TRP A 168 1.64 35.92 16.83
C TRP A 168 1.84 35.19 18.18
N LEU A 169 2.19 33.89 18.19
CA LEU A 169 2.51 33.15 19.42
C LEU A 169 3.84 33.66 20.05
N GLU A 170 4.82 33.97 19.22
CA GLU A 170 6.07 34.63 19.65
C GLU A 170 5.79 36.04 20.18
N VAL A 171 4.89 36.77 19.55
CA VAL A 171 4.47 38.11 20.00
C VAL A 171 3.72 38.03 21.33
N VAL A 172 2.81 37.05 21.50
CA VAL A 172 2.05 36.87 22.75
C VAL A 172 2.97 36.44 23.90
N THR A 173 3.88 35.48 23.69
CA THR A 173 4.85 35.07 24.69
C THR A 173 5.84 36.19 25.04
N GLY A 174 6.28 36.97 24.06
CA GLY A 174 7.13 38.16 24.27
C GLY A 174 6.40 39.26 25.02
N THR A 175 5.13 39.53 24.76
CA THR A 175 4.34 40.52 25.47
C THR A 175 4.03 40.11 26.91
N ILE A 176 3.75 38.85 27.17
CA ILE A 176 3.53 38.34 28.54
C ILE A 176 4.83 38.42 29.37
N ALA A 177 5.98 38.09 28.75
CA ALA A 177 7.27 38.24 29.42
C ALA A 177 7.59 39.71 29.77
N LEU A 178 7.31 40.66 28.87
CA LEU A 178 7.49 42.09 29.10
C LEU A 178 6.55 42.64 30.15
N LEU A 179 5.30 42.24 30.20
CA LEU A 179 4.33 42.64 31.20
C LEU A 179 4.71 42.07 32.59
N GLY A 180 5.22 40.83 32.65
CA GLY A 180 5.74 40.23 33.88
C GLY A 180 6.96 41.00 34.44
N LEU A 181 7.89 41.40 33.57
CA LEU A 181 9.05 42.22 33.94
C LEU A 181 8.63 43.61 34.43
N ALA A 182 7.68 44.26 33.77
CA ALA A 182 7.14 45.56 34.17
C ALA A 182 6.45 45.51 35.54
N ALA A 183 5.68 44.45 35.81
CA ALA A 183 5.03 44.23 37.09
C ALA A 183 6.05 44.00 38.22
N LEU A 184 7.14 43.27 37.97
CA LEU A 184 8.22 43.04 38.91
C LEU A 184 8.98 44.31 39.24
N VAL A 185 9.29 45.14 38.22
CA VAL A 185 9.95 46.44 38.38
C VAL A 185 9.05 47.39 39.16
N TYR A 186 7.75 47.43 38.88
CA TYR A 186 6.79 48.27 39.58
C TYR A 186 6.66 47.86 41.07
N GLY A 187 6.62 46.52 41.32
CA GLY A 187 6.62 46.01 42.71
C GLY A 187 7.85 46.37 43.48
N ILE A 188 9.04 46.32 42.88
CA ILE A 188 10.31 46.72 43.51
C ILE A 188 10.33 48.23 43.79
N ILE A 189 9.89 49.06 42.85
CA ILE A 189 9.79 50.52 43.00
C ILE A 189 8.81 50.88 44.13
N ALA A 190 7.64 50.25 44.19
CA ALA A 190 6.65 50.45 45.23
C ALA A 190 7.21 50.05 46.61
N LEU A 191 8.03 49.03 46.68
CA LEU A 191 8.66 48.55 47.94
C LEU A 191 9.76 49.50 48.42
N VAL A 192 10.48 50.15 47.47
CA VAL A 192 11.56 51.09 47.77
C VAL A 192 11.04 52.48 48.15
N LEU A 193 9.93 52.90 47.49
CA LEU A 193 9.34 54.24 47.73
C LEU A 193 8.28 54.25 48.84
N GLY A 194 7.84 53.09 49.33
CA GLY A 194 6.86 52.94 50.41
C GLY A 194 7.45 52.99 51.85
N ARG A 195 8.64 53.59 51.99
CA ARG A 195 9.22 53.92 53.28
C ARG A 195 8.99 55.36 53.59
#